data_72fbb9b228129086b8d4b492559221a0
#
_entry.id   72fbb9b228129086b8d4b492559221a0
#
_cell.length_a   1.000
_cell.length_b   1.000
_cell.length_c   1.000
_cell.angle_alpha   90.00
_cell.angle_beta   90.00
_cell.angle_gamma   90.00
#
_symmetry.space_group_name_H-M   'P 1'
#
loop_
_entity.id
_entity.type
_entity.pdbx_description
1 polymer ?
#
loop_
_entity_poly.entity_id
_entity_poly.type
_entity_poly.pdbx_seq_one_letter_code
_entity_poly.pdbx_strand_id
1 'polypeptide(L)'
;MRKQPPSILQEKGEFTKFQILLEVMRNQPHVKQKDISESLGITIQAISKYFKKLSRDGMLETGSERSDYRLTPKAIVKMQEDLRKLEQFVSDIRHQIKVEHAWPAIATKPVKAGEQVGLVLKEGVLYTVTADSPLAEARGTAIDDAVAGEDVGLKDLRGKIQIKHGKILIVTLPSIRRGGSRVVDLVKVRAFYNEFKPDRVGVMGAVGRAVLTKLGLKANIEFGVGRSAAIAASRGLNVFVLVVGRMVNRIIEEIDEINMQSSSEITYEVKDGRLS
;
A
#
# COMPACT_ATOMS: atom_id res chain seq x y z
N MET A 1 13.62 28.85 2.13
CA MET A 1 12.33 29.47 2.53
C MET A 1 11.60 28.51 3.47
N ARG A 2 11.27 28.93 4.70
CA ARG A 2 10.41 28.11 5.59
C ARG A 2 9.01 28.08 5.00
N LYS A 3 8.56 26.93 4.52
CA LYS A 3 7.15 26.75 4.12
C LYS A 3 6.29 26.90 5.38
N GLN A 4 5.30 27.78 5.33
CA GLN A 4 4.35 27.96 6.41
C GLN A 4 3.48 26.71 6.56
N PRO A 5 3.10 26.32 7.81
CA PRO A 5 2.16 25.22 8.00
C PRO A 5 0.83 25.51 7.28
N PRO A 6 0.07 24.48 6.86
CA PRO A 6 -1.21 24.67 6.20
C PRO A 6 -2.22 25.42 7.10
N SER A 7 -3.13 26.18 6.48
CA SER A 7 -4.13 27.00 7.19
C SER A 7 -4.92 26.22 8.24
N ILE A 8 -5.21 24.95 7.98
CA ILE A 8 -5.89 24.05 8.92
C ILE A 8 -5.13 23.89 10.26
N LEU A 9 -3.81 24.02 10.27
CA LEU A 9 -2.99 23.97 11.50
C LEU A 9 -2.70 25.36 12.09
N GLN A 10 -2.78 26.42 11.28
CA GLN A 10 -2.52 27.78 11.73
C GLN A 10 -3.71 28.38 12.48
N GLU A 11 -4.92 28.09 12.02
CA GLU A 11 -6.16 28.63 12.59
C GLU A 11 -6.86 27.55 13.41
N LYS A 12 -6.87 27.69 14.74
CA LYS A 12 -7.56 26.75 15.65
C LYS A 12 -9.01 26.44 15.21
N GLY A 13 -9.72 27.43 14.66
CA GLY A 13 -11.09 27.26 14.19
C GLY A 13 -11.21 26.37 12.94
N GLU A 14 -10.23 26.35 12.04
CA GLU A 14 -10.27 25.51 10.82
C GLU A 14 -10.05 24.03 11.16
N PHE A 15 -9.11 23.74 12.04
CA PHE A 15 -8.92 22.37 12.52
C PHE A 15 -10.15 21.82 13.24
N THR A 16 -10.77 22.64 14.11
CA THR A 16 -12.01 22.26 14.79
C THR A 16 -13.15 22.00 13.80
N LYS A 17 -13.30 22.83 12.75
CA LYS A 17 -14.30 22.58 11.71
C LYS A 17 -14.04 21.25 10.98
N PHE A 18 -12.79 20.96 10.64
CA PHE A 18 -12.41 19.70 10.01
C PHE A 18 -12.76 18.51 10.90
N GLN A 19 -12.45 18.58 12.21
CA GLN A 19 -12.82 17.53 13.17
C GLN A 19 -14.33 17.34 13.27
N ILE A 20 -15.11 18.43 13.31
CA ILE A 20 -16.59 18.37 13.33
C ILE A 20 -17.11 17.71 12.05
N LEU A 21 -16.59 18.06 10.88
CA LEU A 21 -16.99 17.43 9.62
C LEU A 21 -16.66 15.93 9.59
N LEU A 22 -15.53 15.50 10.17
CA LEU A 22 -15.19 14.08 10.34
C LEU A 22 -16.21 13.35 11.23
N GLU A 23 -16.60 13.95 12.35
CA GLU A 23 -17.61 13.36 13.24
C GLU A 23 -18.99 13.28 12.57
N VAL A 24 -19.37 14.31 11.79
CA VAL A 24 -20.61 14.26 10.99
C VAL A 24 -20.52 13.15 9.95
N MET A 25 -19.39 12.99 9.25
CA MET A 25 -19.20 11.93 8.25
C MET A 25 -19.39 10.54 8.83
N ARG A 26 -18.93 10.32 10.07
CA ARG A 26 -19.02 9.02 10.75
C ARG A 26 -20.43 8.69 11.24
N ASN A 27 -21.19 9.72 11.64
CA ASN A 27 -22.44 9.56 12.39
C ASN A 27 -23.70 9.98 11.62
N GLN A 28 -23.57 10.53 10.39
CA GLN A 28 -24.71 10.94 9.57
C GLN A 28 -25.64 9.77 9.24
N PRO A 29 -26.96 9.98 9.09
CA PRO A 29 -27.60 11.29 9.19
C PRO A 29 -27.88 11.76 10.64
N HIS A 30 -27.91 10.88 11.64
CA HIS A 30 -28.33 11.16 13.01
C HIS A 30 -27.16 11.63 13.88
N VAL A 31 -26.86 12.92 13.81
CA VAL A 31 -25.70 13.53 14.48
C VAL A 31 -26.13 14.29 15.73
N LYS A 32 -25.69 13.85 16.91
CA LYS A 32 -25.91 14.53 18.16
C LYS A 32 -24.75 15.47 18.49
N GLN A 33 -25.02 16.75 18.59
CA GLN A 33 -24.02 17.76 18.95
C GLN A 33 -23.37 17.52 20.33
N LYS A 34 -24.09 16.83 21.23
CA LYS A 34 -23.55 16.42 22.52
C LYS A 34 -22.43 15.42 22.40
N ASP A 35 -22.61 14.39 21.55
CA ASP A 35 -21.61 13.33 21.36
C ASP A 35 -20.33 13.92 20.74
N ILE A 36 -20.47 14.85 19.80
CA ILE A 36 -19.32 15.58 19.21
C ILE A 36 -18.63 16.48 20.27
N SER A 37 -19.40 17.12 21.13
CA SER A 37 -18.89 17.94 22.23
C SER A 37 -18.00 17.10 23.16
N GLU A 38 -18.46 15.91 23.53
CA GLU A 38 -17.72 14.94 24.35
C GLU A 38 -16.48 14.43 23.64
N SER A 39 -16.60 14.04 22.36
CA SER A 39 -15.48 13.54 21.54
C SER A 39 -14.36 14.56 21.36
N LEU A 40 -14.70 15.82 21.14
CA LEU A 40 -13.73 16.90 20.87
C LEU A 40 -13.27 17.68 22.11
N GLY A 41 -13.88 17.43 23.27
CA GLY A 41 -13.56 18.13 24.51
C GLY A 41 -13.89 19.64 24.49
N ILE A 42 -14.89 20.05 23.70
CA ILE A 42 -15.37 21.46 23.60
C ILE A 42 -16.84 21.58 23.95
N THR A 43 -17.28 22.75 24.38
CA THR A 43 -18.63 22.93 24.86
C THR A 43 -19.70 22.78 23.77
N ILE A 44 -20.92 22.32 24.16
CA ILE A 44 -22.06 22.18 23.22
C ILE A 44 -22.38 23.50 22.54
N GLN A 45 -22.25 24.62 23.27
CA GLN A 45 -22.48 25.96 22.72
C GLN A 45 -21.48 26.32 21.63
N ALA A 46 -20.21 25.90 21.78
CA ALA A 46 -19.17 26.06 20.74
C ALA A 46 -19.49 25.21 19.52
N ILE A 47 -19.84 23.92 19.72
CA ILE A 47 -20.28 23.03 18.64
C ILE A 47 -21.47 23.65 17.89
N SER A 48 -22.51 24.14 18.60
CA SER A 48 -23.67 24.77 17.97
C SER A 48 -23.28 25.98 17.11
N LYS A 49 -22.32 26.82 17.55
CA LYS A 49 -21.81 27.92 16.74
C LYS A 49 -21.10 27.44 15.48
N TYR A 50 -20.30 26.39 15.57
CA TYR A 50 -19.64 25.79 14.42
C TYR A 50 -20.64 25.18 13.44
N PHE A 51 -21.65 24.46 13.90
CA PHE A 51 -22.71 23.90 13.05
C PHE A 51 -23.44 25.01 12.28
N LYS A 52 -23.83 26.10 12.94
CA LYS A 52 -24.46 27.27 12.28
C LYS A 52 -23.54 27.86 11.21
N LYS A 53 -22.23 27.97 11.50
CA LYS A 53 -21.25 28.49 10.54
C LYS A 53 -21.09 27.56 9.37
N LEU A 54 -20.91 26.25 9.60
CA LEU A 54 -20.74 25.22 8.55
C LEU A 54 -21.98 25.11 7.66
N SER A 55 -23.19 25.22 8.22
CA SER A 55 -24.44 25.25 7.43
C SER A 55 -24.52 26.51 6.58
N ARG A 56 -24.21 27.70 7.16
CA ARG A 56 -24.17 28.96 6.40
C ARG A 56 -23.13 28.94 5.29
N ASP A 57 -21.97 28.29 5.52
CA ASP A 57 -20.89 28.16 4.55
C ASP A 57 -21.19 27.06 3.48
N GLY A 58 -22.37 26.40 3.57
CA GLY A 58 -22.83 25.37 2.66
C GLY A 58 -22.05 24.06 2.76
N MET A 59 -21.49 23.77 3.94
CA MET A 59 -20.76 22.51 4.21
C MET A 59 -21.65 21.43 4.82
N LEU A 60 -22.73 21.83 5.52
CA LEU A 60 -23.70 20.94 6.13
C LEU A 60 -25.10 21.23 5.59
N GLU A 61 -25.82 20.17 5.28
CA GLU A 61 -27.26 20.18 5.04
C GLU A 61 -27.99 19.71 6.30
N THR A 62 -29.13 20.35 6.60
CA THR A 62 -30.04 19.94 7.67
C THR A 62 -31.25 19.27 7.07
N GLY A 63 -31.59 18.06 7.53
CA GLY A 63 -32.80 17.36 7.14
C GLY A 63 -34.03 17.85 7.89
N SER A 64 -35.09 17.04 7.87
CA SER A 64 -36.39 17.32 8.48
C SER A 64 -36.36 17.33 10.03
N GLU A 65 -35.44 16.59 10.62
CA GLU A 65 -35.27 16.51 12.09
C GLU A 65 -34.11 17.35 12.60
N ARG A 66 -34.18 17.79 13.85
CA ARG A 66 -33.16 18.65 14.50
C ARG A 66 -31.76 18.04 14.58
N SER A 67 -31.67 16.73 14.50
CA SER A 67 -30.40 15.95 14.53
C SER A 67 -29.97 15.40 13.19
N ASP A 68 -30.70 15.68 12.12
CA ASP A 68 -30.41 15.17 10.76
C ASP A 68 -29.47 16.17 10.06
N TYR A 69 -28.17 15.84 10.12
CA TYR A 69 -27.11 16.60 9.45
C TYR A 69 -26.38 15.70 8.46
N ARG A 70 -26.10 16.24 7.27
CA ARG A 70 -25.32 15.55 6.23
C ARG A 70 -24.25 16.45 5.65
N LEU A 71 -23.15 15.83 5.23
CA LEU A 71 -22.12 16.54 4.50
C LEU A 71 -22.61 16.86 3.08
N THR A 72 -22.33 18.07 2.64
CA THR A 72 -22.50 18.43 1.23
C THR A 72 -21.33 17.96 0.39
N PRO A 73 -21.46 17.83 -0.94
CA PRO A 73 -20.33 17.59 -1.84
C PRO A 73 -19.19 18.61 -1.67
N LYS A 74 -19.55 19.87 -1.38
CA LYS A 74 -18.60 20.95 -1.08
C LYS A 74 -17.75 20.66 0.16
N ALA A 75 -18.37 20.11 1.22
CA ALA A 75 -17.66 19.72 2.43
C ALA A 75 -16.66 18.59 2.15
N ILE A 76 -17.06 17.58 1.37
CA ILE A 76 -16.20 16.46 1.01
C ILE A 76 -14.96 16.95 0.24
N VAL A 77 -15.15 17.79 -0.77
CA VAL A 77 -14.04 18.38 -1.54
C VAL A 77 -13.11 19.17 -0.63
N LYS A 78 -13.65 20.01 0.26
CA LYS A 78 -12.87 20.80 1.23
C LYS A 78 -12.06 19.89 2.17
N MET A 79 -12.67 18.82 2.69
CA MET A 79 -11.98 17.85 3.56
C MET A 79 -10.83 17.13 2.83
N GLN A 80 -11.03 16.74 1.57
CA GLN A 80 -9.98 16.13 0.75
C GLN A 80 -8.82 17.09 0.50
N GLU A 81 -9.10 18.36 0.22
CA GLU A 81 -8.06 19.38 0.08
C GLU A 81 -7.26 19.60 1.36
N ASP A 82 -7.94 19.65 2.50
CA ASP A 82 -7.29 19.84 3.80
C ASP A 82 -6.44 18.63 4.17
N LEU A 83 -6.93 17.42 3.90
CA LEU A 83 -6.17 16.18 4.10
C LEU A 83 -4.89 16.18 3.25
N ARG A 84 -4.99 16.51 1.96
CA ARG A 84 -3.83 16.59 1.07
C ARG A 84 -2.79 17.62 1.54
N LYS A 85 -3.24 18.76 2.08
CA LYS A 85 -2.33 19.78 2.65
C LYS A 85 -1.62 19.29 3.91
N LEU A 86 -2.30 18.49 4.74
CA LEU A 86 -1.72 17.85 5.93
C LEU A 86 -0.68 16.81 5.53
N GLU A 87 -0.99 15.96 4.56
CA GLU A 87 -0.06 14.94 4.03
C GLU A 87 1.21 15.59 3.48
N GLN A 88 1.05 16.67 2.69
CA GLN A 88 2.18 17.42 2.17
C GLN A 88 3.03 18.04 3.28
N PHE A 89 2.41 18.61 4.31
CA PHE A 89 3.10 19.17 5.46
C PHE A 89 3.88 18.12 6.24
N VAL A 90 3.28 16.96 6.51
CA VAL A 90 3.95 15.83 7.17
C VAL A 90 5.14 15.33 6.33
N SER A 91 4.97 15.23 5.02
CA SER A 91 6.05 14.87 4.09
C SER A 91 7.20 15.88 4.13
N ASP A 92 6.88 17.18 4.07
CA ASP A 92 7.88 18.26 4.16
C ASP A 92 8.64 18.22 5.49
N ILE A 93 7.97 17.95 6.62
CA ILE A 93 8.61 17.79 7.93
C ILE A 93 9.54 16.57 7.95
N ARG A 94 9.09 15.43 7.42
CA ARG A 94 9.92 14.21 7.33
C ARG A 94 11.22 14.46 6.56
N HIS A 95 11.16 15.26 5.49
CA HIS A 95 12.35 15.67 4.73
C HIS A 95 13.24 16.67 5.48
N GLN A 96 12.68 17.49 6.38
CA GLN A 96 13.44 18.47 7.18
C GLN A 96 14.07 17.86 8.44
N ILE A 97 13.34 16.94 9.09
CA ILE A 97 13.91 16.09 10.13
C ILE A 97 14.77 15.08 9.38
N LYS A 98 16.07 15.37 9.25
CA LYS A 98 17.06 14.41 8.77
C LYS A 98 17.11 13.21 9.74
N VAL A 99 16.12 12.37 9.69
CA VAL A 99 16.29 10.98 10.07
C VAL A 99 17.22 10.44 8.98
N GLU A 100 18.44 10.09 9.33
CA GLU A 100 19.32 9.35 8.44
C GLU A 100 18.58 8.04 8.13
N HIS A 101 17.82 8.04 7.03
CA HIS A 101 17.20 6.81 6.56
C HIS A 101 18.31 5.94 6.03
N ALA A 102 18.75 5.02 6.86
CA ALA A 102 19.62 3.94 6.40
C ALA A 102 18.78 3.09 5.42
N TRP A 103 19.25 3.02 4.18
CA TRP A 103 18.67 2.13 3.17
C TRP A 103 19.40 0.80 3.25
N PRO A 104 18.72 -0.29 3.62
CA PRO A 104 19.38 -1.58 3.74
C PRO A 104 19.68 -2.17 2.35
N ALA A 105 20.90 -2.67 2.19
CA ALA A 105 21.32 -3.42 1.01
C ALA A 105 22.15 -4.63 1.45
N ILE A 106 22.37 -5.58 0.54
CA ILE A 106 23.30 -6.71 0.75
C ILE A 106 24.65 -6.37 0.12
N ALA A 107 25.71 -6.47 0.87
CA ALA A 107 27.06 -6.30 0.37
C ALA A 107 27.46 -7.49 -0.54
N THR A 108 27.80 -7.23 -1.82
CA THR A 108 28.31 -8.28 -2.70
C THR A 108 29.82 -8.51 -2.55
N LYS A 109 30.52 -7.52 -2.00
CA LYS A 109 31.96 -7.52 -1.65
C LYS A 109 32.13 -6.81 -0.34
N PRO A 110 33.27 -6.96 0.35
CA PRO A 110 33.56 -6.16 1.54
C PRO A 110 33.45 -4.66 1.24
N VAL A 111 32.76 -3.94 2.11
CA VAL A 111 32.51 -2.49 2.04
C VAL A 111 32.95 -1.88 3.36
N LYS A 112 33.54 -0.69 3.31
CA LYS A 112 33.95 0.08 4.48
C LYS A 112 32.99 1.24 4.77
N ALA A 113 32.85 1.59 6.04
CA ALA A 113 32.11 2.79 6.44
C ALA A 113 32.66 4.03 5.71
N GLY A 114 31.77 4.84 5.14
CA GLY A 114 32.14 6.01 4.32
C GLY A 114 32.46 5.70 2.86
N GLU A 115 32.51 4.44 2.46
CA GLU A 115 32.75 4.05 1.06
C GLU A 115 31.54 4.34 0.18
N GLN A 116 31.76 4.86 -1.02
CA GLN A 116 30.72 5.01 -2.03
C GLN A 116 30.53 3.71 -2.80
N VAL A 117 29.27 3.25 -2.87
CA VAL A 117 28.89 2.03 -3.56
C VAL A 117 27.79 2.33 -4.59
N GLY A 118 27.80 1.56 -5.67
CA GLY A 118 26.66 1.49 -6.59
C GLY A 118 25.58 0.53 -6.05
N LEU A 119 24.35 0.69 -6.52
CA LEU A 119 23.20 -0.10 -6.12
C LEU A 119 22.51 -0.71 -7.32
N VAL A 120 22.13 -1.97 -7.18
CA VAL A 120 21.29 -2.69 -8.13
C VAL A 120 20.14 -3.37 -7.39
N LEU A 121 18.98 -3.42 -8.01
CA LEU A 121 17.86 -4.21 -7.51
C LEU A 121 17.89 -5.61 -8.14
N LYS A 122 17.97 -6.64 -7.32
CA LYS A 122 17.91 -8.04 -7.76
C LYS A 122 16.92 -8.82 -6.90
N GLU A 123 15.96 -9.49 -7.51
CA GLU A 123 14.92 -10.27 -6.83
C GLU A 123 14.17 -9.49 -5.72
N GLY A 124 13.95 -8.19 -5.92
CA GLY A 124 13.28 -7.31 -4.98
C GLY A 124 14.12 -6.86 -3.77
N VAL A 125 15.43 -7.15 -3.77
CA VAL A 125 16.39 -6.77 -2.73
C VAL A 125 17.48 -5.90 -3.35
N LEU A 126 17.94 -4.88 -2.61
CA LEU A 126 19.07 -4.05 -3.02
C LEU A 126 20.40 -4.75 -2.73
N TYR A 127 21.29 -4.70 -3.70
CA TYR A 127 22.67 -5.18 -3.57
C TYR A 127 23.65 -4.06 -3.88
N THR A 128 24.78 -4.07 -3.18
CA THR A 128 25.90 -3.16 -3.52
C THR A 128 26.69 -3.71 -4.68
N VAL A 129 27.15 -2.80 -5.53
CA VAL A 129 28.16 -3.06 -6.57
C VAL A 129 29.23 -1.96 -6.45
N THR A 130 30.32 -2.04 -7.21
CA THR A 130 31.30 -0.95 -7.26
C THR A 130 30.63 0.33 -7.75
N ALA A 131 31.02 1.49 -7.20
CA ALA A 131 30.42 2.78 -7.52
C ALA A 131 30.42 3.12 -9.03
N ASP A 132 31.44 2.65 -9.75
CA ASP A 132 31.60 2.88 -11.20
C ASP A 132 31.05 1.73 -12.06
N SER A 133 30.33 0.78 -11.45
CA SER A 133 29.72 -0.32 -12.20
C SER A 133 28.69 0.22 -13.21
N PRO A 134 28.73 -0.23 -14.47
CA PRO A 134 27.71 0.11 -15.47
C PRO A 134 26.32 -0.43 -15.10
N LEU A 135 26.25 -1.37 -14.15
CA LEU A 135 24.99 -1.91 -13.62
C LEU A 135 24.39 -1.04 -12.51
N ALA A 136 25.13 -0.07 -11.97
CA ALA A 136 24.66 0.77 -10.87
C ALA A 136 23.54 1.72 -11.33
N GLU A 137 22.32 1.50 -10.83
CA GLU A 137 21.15 2.36 -11.08
C GLU A 137 21.12 3.57 -10.13
N ALA A 138 21.70 3.42 -8.95
CA ALA A 138 21.86 4.46 -7.95
C ALA A 138 23.20 4.29 -7.22
N ARG A 139 23.55 5.30 -6.42
CA ARG A 139 24.76 5.29 -5.58
C ARG A 139 24.41 5.71 -4.17
N GLY A 140 25.16 5.21 -3.20
CA GLY A 140 25.01 5.58 -1.79
C GLY A 140 26.33 5.49 -1.06
N THR A 141 26.37 5.96 0.16
CA THR A 141 27.53 5.89 1.05
C THR A 141 27.25 4.92 2.18
N ALA A 142 28.11 3.92 2.39
CA ALA A 142 27.96 2.95 3.47
C ALA A 142 28.08 3.64 4.84
N ILE A 143 27.21 3.25 5.77
CA ILE A 143 27.21 3.75 7.14
C ILE A 143 28.17 2.95 7.99
N ASP A 144 28.23 1.64 7.78
CA ASP A 144 29.00 0.67 8.55
C ASP A 144 29.87 -0.20 7.64
N ASP A 145 30.87 -0.90 8.25
CA ASP A 145 31.62 -1.95 7.59
C ASP A 145 30.73 -3.18 7.38
N ALA A 146 30.86 -3.85 6.24
CA ALA A 146 30.18 -5.10 5.97
C ALA A 146 31.08 -6.03 5.13
N VAL A 147 31.03 -7.34 5.36
CA VAL A 147 31.64 -8.32 4.48
C VAL A 147 30.64 -8.84 3.44
N ALA A 148 31.13 -9.53 2.42
CA ALA A 148 30.24 -10.07 1.38
C ALA A 148 29.15 -10.99 1.96
N GLY A 149 27.90 -10.73 1.61
CA GLY A 149 26.70 -11.47 2.08
C GLY A 149 26.05 -10.86 3.32
N GLU A 150 26.64 -9.86 3.95
CA GLU A 150 26.04 -9.15 5.08
C GLU A 150 25.18 -7.98 4.61
N ASP A 151 24.26 -7.55 5.49
CA ASP A 151 23.51 -6.31 5.32
C ASP A 151 24.39 -5.10 5.60
N VAL A 152 24.15 -4.02 4.86
CA VAL A 152 24.84 -2.74 5.01
C VAL A 152 23.83 -1.60 4.93
N GLY A 153 23.90 -0.67 5.88
CA GLY A 153 23.16 0.57 5.86
C GLY A 153 23.78 1.56 4.88
N LEU A 154 22.95 2.23 4.08
CA LEU A 154 23.39 3.23 3.10
C LEU A 154 22.73 4.56 3.35
N LYS A 155 23.48 5.66 3.21
CA LYS A 155 23.00 7.05 3.27
C LYS A 155 23.34 7.81 1.98
N ASP A 156 22.84 9.03 1.88
CA ASP A 156 23.12 9.96 0.77
C ASP A 156 22.84 9.36 -0.62
N LEU A 157 21.74 8.63 -0.74
CA LEU A 157 21.36 7.99 -2.01
C LEU A 157 21.20 9.02 -3.12
N ARG A 158 21.84 8.75 -4.26
CA ARG A 158 21.75 9.54 -5.50
C ARG A 158 21.43 8.63 -6.67
N GLY A 159 20.53 9.06 -7.55
CA GLY A 159 20.05 8.29 -8.67
C GLY A 159 18.62 7.80 -8.43
N LYS A 160 18.09 7.04 -9.35
CA LYS A 160 16.73 6.50 -9.31
C LYS A 160 16.75 5.05 -9.73
N ILE A 161 16.44 4.15 -8.83
CA ILE A 161 16.22 2.74 -9.15
C ILE A 161 14.86 2.64 -9.84
N GLN A 162 14.86 2.26 -11.12
CA GLN A 162 13.63 2.07 -11.88
C GLN A 162 13.07 0.67 -11.62
N ILE A 163 12.14 0.57 -10.67
CA ILE A 163 11.43 -0.68 -10.42
C ILE A 163 10.33 -0.82 -11.47
N LYS A 164 10.55 -1.69 -12.45
CA LYS A 164 9.50 -2.15 -13.33
C LYS A 164 8.66 -3.17 -12.57
N HIS A 165 7.40 -2.85 -12.27
CA HIS A 165 6.52 -3.77 -11.54
C HIS A 165 6.41 -5.11 -12.27
N GLY A 166 6.40 -6.17 -11.49
CA GLY A 166 6.03 -7.49 -11.96
C GLY A 166 4.53 -7.62 -12.16
N LYS A 167 4.09 -8.78 -12.65
CA LYS A 167 2.69 -9.11 -12.89
C LYS A 167 2.23 -10.18 -11.91
N ILE A 168 0.92 -10.26 -11.68
CA ILE A 168 0.32 -11.32 -10.88
C ILE A 168 -0.61 -12.13 -11.76
N LEU A 169 -0.37 -13.44 -11.87
CA LEU A 169 -1.29 -14.37 -12.53
C LEU A 169 -2.03 -15.18 -11.46
N ILE A 170 -3.33 -14.94 -11.37
CA ILE A 170 -4.24 -15.61 -10.44
C ILE A 170 -4.96 -16.74 -11.18
N VAL A 171 -4.75 -17.99 -10.75
CA VAL A 171 -5.47 -19.14 -11.32
C VAL A 171 -6.52 -19.61 -10.34
N THR A 172 -7.78 -19.55 -10.78
CA THR A 172 -8.92 -19.95 -9.97
C THR A 172 -9.12 -21.46 -10.00
N LEU A 173 -9.35 -22.03 -8.83
CA LEU A 173 -9.56 -23.45 -8.61
C LEU A 173 -10.97 -23.73 -8.11
N PRO A 174 -11.54 -24.91 -8.41
CA PRO A 174 -12.84 -25.32 -7.87
C PRO A 174 -12.77 -25.51 -6.35
N SER A 175 -13.88 -25.21 -5.66
CA SER A 175 -13.97 -25.51 -4.22
C SER A 175 -14.01 -27.01 -3.96
N ILE A 176 -13.74 -27.44 -2.72
CA ILE A 176 -13.85 -28.86 -2.30
C ILE A 176 -15.22 -29.42 -2.63
N ARG A 177 -16.30 -28.63 -2.43
CA ARG A 177 -17.69 -29.02 -2.74
C ARG A 177 -17.94 -29.25 -4.24
N ARG A 178 -17.11 -28.68 -5.10
CA ARG A 178 -17.16 -28.82 -6.57
C ARG A 178 -16.04 -29.73 -7.10
N GLY A 179 -15.57 -30.70 -6.29
CA GLY A 179 -14.56 -31.66 -6.68
C GLY A 179 -13.12 -31.30 -6.29
N GLY A 180 -12.83 -30.03 -5.96
CA GLY A 180 -11.51 -29.58 -5.50
C GLY A 180 -10.38 -29.91 -6.49
N SER A 181 -9.25 -30.35 -6.00
CA SER A 181 -8.06 -30.65 -6.81
C SER A 181 -8.22 -31.86 -7.76
N ARG A 182 -9.34 -32.60 -7.67
CA ARG A 182 -9.62 -33.76 -8.54
C ARG A 182 -10.13 -33.37 -9.93
N VAL A 183 -10.78 -32.20 -10.02
CA VAL A 183 -11.39 -31.69 -11.24
C VAL A 183 -10.64 -30.45 -11.77
N VAL A 184 -9.36 -30.36 -11.45
CA VAL A 184 -8.45 -29.33 -11.97
C VAL A 184 -7.76 -29.87 -13.21
N ASP A 185 -7.70 -29.07 -14.27
CA ASP A 185 -6.90 -29.36 -15.45
C ASP A 185 -5.43 -29.07 -15.16
N LEU A 186 -4.72 -30.09 -14.71
CA LEU A 186 -3.29 -29.95 -14.36
C LEU A 186 -2.41 -29.59 -15.55
N VAL A 187 -2.77 -30.04 -16.78
CA VAL A 187 -2.02 -29.71 -17.99
C VAL A 187 -2.14 -28.24 -18.31
N LYS A 188 -3.36 -27.72 -18.26
CA LYS A 188 -3.67 -26.30 -18.46
C LYS A 188 -3.00 -25.41 -17.42
N VAL A 189 -3.09 -25.78 -16.14
CA VAL A 189 -2.43 -25.01 -15.05
C VAL A 189 -0.91 -25.04 -15.19
N ARG A 190 -0.32 -26.16 -15.60
CA ARG A 190 1.11 -26.27 -15.90
C ARG A 190 1.50 -25.38 -17.09
N ALA A 191 0.68 -25.35 -18.14
CA ALA A 191 0.91 -24.48 -19.29
C ALA A 191 0.93 -23.00 -18.89
N PHE A 192 -0.03 -22.56 -18.07
CA PHE A 192 -0.05 -21.19 -17.52
C PHE A 192 1.22 -20.86 -16.73
N TYR A 193 1.68 -21.78 -15.87
CA TYR A 193 2.89 -21.61 -15.10
C TYR A 193 4.12 -21.44 -16.00
N ASN A 194 4.27 -22.33 -17.00
CA ASN A 194 5.43 -22.34 -17.89
C ASN A 194 5.46 -21.10 -18.81
N GLU A 195 4.31 -20.64 -19.27
CA GLU A 195 4.16 -19.44 -20.10
C GLU A 195 4.48 -18.17 -19.29
N PHE A 196 3.95 -18.09 -18.08
CA PHE A 196 4.07 -16.92 -17.22
C PHE A 196 5.48 -16.76 -16.61
N LYS A 197 6.20 -17.87 -16.39
CA LYS A 197 7.55 -17.92 -15.80
C LYS A 197 7.66 -17.11 -14.51
N PRO A 198 6.93 -17.50 -13.45
CA PRO A 198 6.88 -16.74 -12.22
C PRO A 198 8.19 -16.80 -11.43
N ASP A 199 8.53 -15.72 -10.73
CA ASP A 199 9.62 -15.68 -9.75
C ASP A 199 9.18 -16.23 -8.40
N ARG A 200 7.89 -16.13 -8.10
CA ARG A 200 7.29 -16.59 -6.82
C ARG A 200 5.96 -17.28 -7.07
N VAL A 201 5.66 -18.25 -6.23
CA VAL A 201 4.41 -19.03 -6.27
C VAL A 201 3.67 -18.86 -4.95
N GLY A 202 2.46 -18.34 -5.03
CA GLY A 202 1.53 -18.20 -3.92
C GLY A 202 0.44 -19.28 -3.96
N VAL A 203 0.03 -19.78 -2.80
CA VAL A 203 -1.07 -20.74 -2.71
C VAL A 203 -1.99 -20.39 -1.55
N MET A 204 -3.29 -20.38 -1.83
CA MET A 204 -4.30 -20.13 -0.82
C MET A 204 -5.20 -21.34 -0.62
N GLY A 205 -5.11 -21.93 0.56
CA GLY A 205 -5.94 -23.05 1.00
C GLY A 205 -5.52 -24.43 0.51
N ALA A 206 -6.16 -25.46 1.09
CA ALA A 206 -5.80 -26.87 0.90
C ALA A 206 -5.90 -27.36 -0.56
N VAL A 207 -6.88 -26.85 -1.34
CA VAL A 207 -7.04 -27.23 -2.76
C VAL A 207 -5.85 -26.76 -3.58
N GLY A 208 -5.42 -25.50 -3.40
CA GLY A 208 -4.25 -24.96 -4.08
C GLY A 208 -2.99 -25.73 -3.72
N ARG A 209 -2.80 -26.05 -2.43
CA ARG A 209 -1.68 -26.86 -1.96
C ARG A 209 -1.65 -28.24 -2.62
N ALA A 210 -2.81 -28.93 -2.69
CA ALA A 210 -2.93 -30.23 -3.33
C ALA A 210 -2.59 -30.16 -4.85
N VAL A 211 -3.01 -29.08 -5.54
CA VAL A 211 -2.67 -28.85 -6.95
C VAL A 211 -1.18 -28.63 -7.13
N LEU A 212 -0.54 -27.81 -6.29
CA LEU A 212 0.92 -27.62 -6.34
C LEU A 212 1.68 -28.94 -6.16
N THR A 213 1.27 -29.76 -5.19
CA THR A 213 1.87 -31.09 -4.94
C THR A 213 1.75 -31.97 -6.18
N LYS A 214 0.58 -32.04 -6.82
CA LYS A 214 0.37 -32.81 -8.07
C LYS A 214 1.21 -32.28 -9.23
N LEU A 215 1.47 -30.99 -9.26
CA LEU A 215 2.33 -30.37 -10.25
C LEU A 215 3.83 -30.49 -9.91
N GLY A 216 4.22 -31.01 -8.75
CA GLY A 216 5.61 -31.03 -8.30
C GLY A 216 6.23 -29.64 -8.10
N LEU A 217 5.40 -28.62 -7.83
CA LEU A 217 5.82 -27.26 -7.59
C LEU A 217 5.87 -26.96 -6.09
N LYS A 218 6.72 -25.99 -5.70
CA LYS A 218 6.82 -25.51 -4.32
C LYS A 218 6.20 -24.11 -4.20
N ALA A 219 5.51 -23.87 -3.10
CA ALA A 219 5.04 -22.53 -2.76
C ALA A 219 6.14 -21.74 -2.06
N ASN A 220 6.21 -20.43 -2.39
CA ASN A 220 7.02 -19.46 -1.67
C ASN A 220 6.15 -18.63 -0.70
N ILE A 221 4.85 -18.52 -0.98
CA ILE A 221 3.89 -17.70 -0.23
C ILE A 221 2.67 -18.55 0.09
N GLU A 222 2.43 -18.79 1.39
CA GLU A 222 1.31 -19.62 1.86
C GLU A 222 0.36 -18.86 2.79
N PHE A 223 0.83 -17.78 3.40
CA PHE A 223 0.05 -16.92 4.29
C PHE A 223 0.09 -15.47 3.82
N GLY A 224 -1.01 -14.72 4.01
CA GLY A 224 -1.11 -13.33 3.53
C GLY A 224 -0.88 -13.20 2.02
N VAL A 225 -1.37 -14.17 1.24
CA VAL A 225 -0.96 -14.40 -0.16
C VAL A 225 -1.21 -13.19 -1.03
N GLY A 226 -2.37 -12.54 -0.94
CA GLY A 226 -2.69 -11.38 -1.78
C GLY A 226 -1.74 -10.22 -1.51
N ARG A 227 -1.59 -9.83 -0.24
CA ARG A 227 -0.69 -8.75 0.16
C ARG A 227 0.77 -9.06 -0.17
N SER A 228 1.23 -10.28 0.09
CA SER A 228 2.60 -10.70 -0.22
C SER A 228 2.86 -10.74 -1.72
N ALA A 229 1.89 -11.19 -2.53
CA ALA A 229 1.97 -11.18 -3.99
C ALA A 229 2.06 -9.74 -4.53
N ALA A 230 1.24 -8.83 -4.01
CA ALA A 230 1.27 -7.42 -4.40
C ALA A 230 2.59 -6.74 -4.02
N ILE A 231 3.11 -6.98 -2.79
CA ILE A 231 4.43 -6.48 -2.38
C ILE A 231 5.56 -7.05 -3.27
N ALA A 232 5.52 -8.34 -3.60
CA ALA A 232 6.50 -8.94 -4.49
C ALA A 232 6.44 -8.33 -5.90
N ALA A 233 5.23 -8.14 -6.44
CA ALA A 233 5.02 -7.51 -7.74
C ALA A 233 5.46 -6.04 -7.75
N SER A 234 5.22 -5.28 -6.68
CA SER A 234 5.70 -3.90 -6.56
C SER A 234 7.25 -3.80 -6.58
N ARG A 235 7.93 -4.89 -6.24
CA ARG A 235 9.39 -5.03 -6.28
C ARG A 235 9.93 -5.67 -7.58
N GLY A 236 9.08 -5.81 -8.59
CA GLY A 236 9.46 -6.30 -9.92
C GLY A 236 9.36 -7.81 -10.12
N LEU A 237 8.78 -8.57 -9.19
CA LEU A 237 8.67 -10.03 -9.27
C LEU A 237 7.33 -10.46 -9.89
N ASN A 238 7.36 -11.41 -10.82
CA ASN A 238 6.16 -12.06 -11.34
C ASN A 238 5.65 -13.10 -10.34
N VAL A 239 4.38 -13.05 -9.97
CA VAL A 239 3.80 -13.93 -8.96
C VAL A 239 2.66 -14.76 -9.53
N PHE A 240 2.76 -16.08 -9.42
CA PHE A 240 1.72 -17.03 -9.80
C PHE A 240 0.94 -17.46 -8.57
N VAL A 241 -0.38 -17.27 -8.56
CA VAL A 241 -1.22 -17.55 -7.38
C VAL A 241 -2.28 -18.59 -7.71
N LEU A 242 -2.33 -19.68 -6.95
CA LEU A 242 -3.40 -20.67 -6.98
C LEU A 242 -4.40 -20.40 -5.85
N VAL A 243 -5.67 -20.20 -6.19
CA VAL A 243 -6.70 -19.83 -5.22
C VAL A 243 -8.07 -20.42 -5.55
N VAL A 244 -8.87 -20.76 -4.55
CA VAL A 244 -10.27 -21.14 -4.77
C VAL A 244 -11.09 -19.91 -5.19
N GLY A 245 -11.88 -20.02 -6.26
CA GLY A 245 -12.52 -18.90 -6.96
C GLY A 245 -13.21 -17.85 -6.07
N ARG A 246 -13.90 -18.27 -4.99
CA ARG A 246 -14.54 -17.35 -4.04
C ARG A 246 -13.58 -16.42 -3.27
N MET A 247 -12.27 -16.73 -3.27
CA MET A 247 -11.25 -15.95 -2.55
C MET A 247 -10.47 -15.02 -3.47
N VAL A 248 -10.77 -15.01 -4.77
CA VAL A 248 -10.11 -14.14 -5.76
C VAL A 248 -10.33 -12.67 -5.44
N ASN A 249 -11.57 -12.28 -5.11
CA ASN A 249 -11.89 -10.88 -4.80
C ASN A 249 -11.04 -10.32 -3.66
N ARG A 250 -10.77 -11.13 -2.63
CA ARG A 250 -9.92 -10.73 -1.52
C ARG A 250 -8.48 -10.43 -1.98
N ILE A 251 -7.95 -11.23 -2.91
CA ILE A 251 -6.60 -10.98 -3.46
C ILE A 251 -6.61 -9.68 -4.26
N ILE A 252 -7.65 -9.45 -5.06
CA ILE A 252 -7.81 -8.22 -5.87
C ILE A 252 -7.89 -7.00 -4.95
N GLU A 253 -8.71 -7.04 -3.90
CA GLU A 253 -8.82 -5.96 -2.90
C GLU A 253 -7.46 -5.62 -2.28
N GLU A 254 -6.67 -6.65 -1.90
CA GLU A 254 -5.33 -6.46 -1.32
C GLU A 254 -4.32 -5.89 -2.35
N ILE A 255 -4.47 -6.19 -3.65
CA ILE A 255 -3.67 -5.57 -4.73
C ILE A 255 -4.07 -4.10 -4.92
N ASP A 256 -5.37 -3.82 -4.96
CA ASP A 256 -5.90 -2.47 -5.15
C ASP A 256 -5.51 -1.54 -3.99
N GLU A 257 -5.50 -2.03 -2.74
CA GLU A 257 -4.99 -1.27 -1.60
C GLU A 257 -3.53 -0.82 -1.78
N ILE A 258 -2.67 -1.68 -2.33
CA ILE A 258 -1.27 -1.34 -2.59
C ILE A 258 -1.17 -0.39 -3.79
N ASN A 259 -1.97 -0.58 -4.83
CA ASN A 259 -2.02 0.30 -5.98
C ASN A 259 -2.43 1.74 -5.59
N MET A 260 -3.36 1.90 -4.65
CA MET A 260 -3.76 3.21 -4.13
C MET A 260 -2.61 3.96 -3.44
N GLN A 261 -1.62 3.24 -2.91
CA GLN A 261 -0.45 3.81 -2.21
C GLN A 261 0.77 3.97 -3.13
N SER A 262 0.71 3.45 -4.36
CA SER A 262 1.81 3.44 -5.32
C SER A 262 1.62 4.48 -6.42
N SER A 263 2.74 4.97 -6.96
CA SER A 263 2.75 5.88 -8.13
C SER A 263 2.59 5.14 -9.47
N SER A 264 2.67 3.81 -9.46
CA SER A 264 2.50 2.95 -10.63
C SER A 264 1.68 1.72 -10.28
N GLU A 265 0.89 1.23 -11.22
CA GLU A 265 -0.10 0.17 -11.02
C GLU A 265 0.52 -1.22 -11.22
N ILE A 266 0.24 -2.13 -10.27
CA ILE A 266 0.52 -3.56 -10.37
C ILE A 266 -0.61 -4.18 -11.18
N THR A 267 -0.28 -4.85 -12.28
CA THR A 267 -1.29 -5.50 -13.13
C THR A 267 -1.46 -6.96 -12.75
N TYR A 268 -2.69 -7.46 -12.87
CA TYR A 268 -2.99 -8.87 -12.66
C TYR A 268 -3.87 -9.44 -13.78
N GLU A 269 -3.81 -10.75 -13.95
CA GLU A 269 -4.67 -11.52 -14.85
C GLU A 269 -5.30 -12.67 -14.06
N VAL A 270 -6.57 -12.97 -14.34
CA VAL A 270 -7.29 -14.10 -13.71
C VAL A 270 -7.59 -15.15 -14.79
N LYS A 271 -7.09 -16.38 -14.57
CA LYS A 271 -7.36 -17.54 -15.45
C LYS A 271 -8.09 -18.64 -14.70
N ASP A 272 -8.86 -19.44 -15.42
CA ASP A 272 -9.62 -20.57 -14.88
C ASP A 272 -8.85 -21.88 -15.06
N GLY A 273 -8.55 -22.56 -13.95
CA GLY A 273 -7.86 -23.86 -13.91
C GLY A 273 -8.77 -25.08 -13.88
N ARG A 274 -10.10 -24.93 -14.11
CA ARG A 274 -11.03 -26.07 -14.15
C ARG A 274 -10.90 -26.84 -15.45
N LEU A 275 -11.23 -28.15 -15.40
CA LEU A 275 -11.53 -28.95 -16.57
C LEU A 275 -12.72 -28.31 -17.31
N SER A 276 -12.63 -28.23 -18.63
CA SER A 276 -13.68 -27.73 -19.52
C SER A 276 -14.85 -28.69 -19.52
#